data_b16711ad7993b3bda70c98f94ef32bac
#
_entry.id   b16711ad7993b3bda70c98f94ef32bac
#
_cell.length_a   1.000
_cell.length_b   1.000
_cell.length_c   1.000
_cell.angle_alpha   90.00
_cell.angle_beta   90.00
_cell.angle_gamma   90.00
#
_symmetry.space_group_name_H-M   'P 1'
#
loop_
_entity.id
_entity.type
_entity.pdbx_description
1 polymer ?
#
loop_
_entity_poly.entity_id
_entity_poly.type
_entity_poly.pdbx_seq_one_letter_code
_entity_poly.pdbx_strand_id
1 'polypeptide(L)'
;TEKNLGQRAILSNIRKYCSLTQVFQVFLIWRRKQLSDMKAAIKTADLPSKPVLLRAIIAMSYAHWEGYVRTCANRYFEHLALRKKPFVEFERQIYVNSILGRLDALYRGRVSLEERCKIINDILDGGDGRFSYLNPDLVDTRSNLNTDVIKDICMICDVDSNHFEQNRTFLDILLLKRRNAIAHGQQEYIQTDEIDDLVAKILSLMGFFRNLLENKVYTKAYAANNSLVRTLVGAAQAPCDPIAHD
;
A
#
# COMPACT_ATOMS: atom_id res chain seq x y z
N THR A 1 7.66 27.29 -2.97
CA THR A 1 7.61 27.08 -1.49
C THR A 1 6.20 27.32 -0.95
N GLU A 2 5.44 28.31 -1.44
CA GLU A 2 4.06 28.59 -0.98
C GLU A 2 3.02 27.54 -1.44
N LYS A 3 3.14 26.97 -2.65
CA LYS A 3 2.26 25.90 -3.13
C LYS A 3 2.33 24.64 -2.25
N ASN A 4 3.50 24.34 -1.68
CA ASN A 4 3.69 23.19 -0.76
C ASN A 4 3.06 23.42 0.63
N LEU A 5 3.02 24.66 1.09
CA LEU A 5 2.37 25.05 2.36
C LEU A 5 0.85 24.99 2.25
N GLY A 6 0.27 25.45 1.14
CA GLY A 6 -1.16 25.34 0.89
C GLY A 6 -1.65 23.88 0.78
N GLN A 7 -0.92 23.02 0.08
CA GLN A 7 -1.23 21.59 0.01
C GLN A 7 -1.11 20.89 1.37
N ARG A 8 -0.10 21.22 2.19
CA ARG A 8 0.05 20.67 3.54
C ARG A 8 -1.07 21.15 4.48
N ALA A 9 -1.50 22.39 4.40
CA ALA A 9 -2.62 22.93 5.19
C ALA A 9 -3.96 22.31 4.81
N ILE A 10 -4.24 22.13 3.50
CA ILE A 10 -5.44 21.45 2.99
C ILE A 10 -5.43 19.97 3.44
N LEU A 11 -4.30 19.27 3.33
CA LEU A 11 -4.14 17.89 3.77
C LEU A 11 -4.27 17.74 5.29
N SER A 12 -3.82 18.73 6.08
CA SER A 12 -3.97 18.70 7.53
C SER A 12 -5.43 18.90 7.98
N ASN A 13 -6.18 19.74 7.28
CA ASN A 13 -7.61 19.92 7.53
C ASN A 13 -8.46 18.73 7.09
N ILE A 14 -8.13 18.10 5.95
CA ILE A 14 -8.75 16.84 5.50
C ILE A 14 -8.48 15.72 6.53
N ARG A 15 -7.29 15.67 7.13
CA ARG A 15 -6.96 14.69 8.19
C ARG A 15 -7.86 14.77 9.42
N LYS A 16 -8.40 15.92 9.73
CA LYS A 16 -9.17 16.16 10.96
C LYS A 16 -10.66 15.79 10.86
N TYR A 17 -11.22 15.80 9.64
CA TYR A 17 -12.67 15.74 9.44
C TYR A 17 -13.16 14.70 8.43
N CYS A 18 -12.29 14.09 7.62
CA CYS A 18 -12.69 13.09 6.63
C CYS A 18 -12.43 11.66 7.13
N SER A 19 -13.41 10.78 6.98
CA SER A 19 -13.19 9.35 7.15
C SER A 19 -12.18 8.83 6.10
N LEU A 20 -11.48 7.73 6.39
CA LEU A 20 -10.54 7.10 5.46
C LEU A 20 -11.20 6.81 4.10
N THR A 21 -12.45 6.36 4.13
CA THR A 21 -13.29 6.10 2.96
C THR A 21 -13.45 7.33 2.07
N GLN A 22 -13.74 8.50 2.67
CA GLN A 22 -13.85 9.74 1.90
C GLN A 22 -12.53 10.12 1.23
N VAL A 23 -11.41 9.93 1.92
CA VAL A 23 -10.07 10.19 1.35
C VAL A 23 -9.82 9.28 0.15
N PHE A 24 -10.07 7.98 0.27
CA PHE A 24 -9.89 7.02 -0.82
C PHE A 24 -10.81 7.34 -2.01
N GLN A 25 -12.05 7.73 -1.73
CA GLN A 25 -13.01 8.08 -2.76
C GLN A 25 -12.58 9.34 -3.55
N VAL A 26 -12.12 10.38 -2.89
CA VAL A 26 -11.61 11.60 -3.56
C VAL A 26 -10.45 11.26 -4.51
N PHE A 27 -9.51 10.43 -4.05
CA PHE A 27 -8.38 10.01 -4.88
C PHE A 27 -8.80 9.15 -6.08
N LEU A 28 -9.84 8.33 -5.94
CA LEU A 28 -10.37 7.52 -7.04
C LEU A 28 -11.14 8.36 -8.07
N ILE A 29 -11.99 9.29 -7.61
CA ILE A 29 -12.79 10.18 -8.46
C ILE A 29 -11.86 11.01 -9.36
N TRP A 30 -10.84 11.62 -8.79
CA TRP A 30 -9.88 12.40 -9.55
C TRP A 30 -9.22 11.59 -10.68
N ARG A 31 -8.74 10.38 -10.36
CA ARG A 31 -8.10 9.49 -11.35
C ARG A 31 -9.07 9.05 -12.44
N ARG A 32 -10.28 8.66 -12.03
CA ARG A 32 -11.35 8.31 -12.97
C ARG A 32 -11.64 9.45 -13.95
N LYS A 33 -11.71 10.69 -13.42
CA LYS A 33 -11.93 11.86 -14.27
C LYS A 33 -10.83 12.04 -15.30
N GLN A 34 -9.56 11.99 -14.88
CA GLN A 34 -8.44 12.15 -15.81
C GLN A 34 -8.41 11.07 -16.91
N LEU A 35 -8.64 9.81 -16.55
CA LEU A 35 -8.71 8.71 -17.52
C LEU A 35 -9.90 8.89 -18.48
N SER A 36 -11.03 9.37 -17.98
CA SER A 36 -12.20 9.67 -18.82
C SER A 36 -11.94 10.83 -19.78
N ASP A 37 -11.30 11.90 -19.31
CA ASP A 37 -10.94 13.06 -20.14
C ASP A 37 -9.95 12.63 -21.25
N MET A 38 -8.97 11.79 -20.93
CA MET A 38 -8.03 11.24 -21.92
C MET A 38 -8.73 10.36 -22.96
N LYS A 39 -9.67 9.51 -22.53
CA LYS A 39 -10.47 8.68 -23.45
C LYS A 39 -11.29 9.58 -24.41
N ALA A 40 -11.88 10.65 -23.91
CA ALA A 40 -12.61 11.61 -24.75
C ALA A 40 -11.68 12.27 -25.77
N ALA A 41 -10.48 12.69 -25.36
CA ALA A 41 -9.48 13.25 -26.26
C ALA A 41 -9.05 12.27 -27.37
N ILE A 42 -8.87 10.98 -27.04
CA ILE A 42 -8.52 9.93 -28.02
C ILE A 42 -9.63 9.75 -29.07
N LYS A 43 -10.90 9.84 -28.65
CA LYS A 43 -12.05 9.68 -29.56
C LYS A 43 -12.14 10.79 -30.59
N THR A 44 -11.74 12.01 -30.24
CA THR A 44 -11.81 13.20 -31.08
C THR A 44 -10.49 13.52 -31.81
N ALA A 45 -9.40 12.82 -31.48
CA ALA A 45 -8.08 13.05 -32.05
C ALA A 45 -8.01 12.68 -33.52
N ASP A 46 -7.29 13.48 -34.30
CA ASP A 46 -6.87 13.18 -35.67
C ASP A 46 -5.82 12.06 -35.77
N LEU A 47 -5.58 11.55 -36.97
CA LEU A 47 -4.65 10.45 -37.20
C LEU A 47 -3.21 10.71 -36.72
N PRO A 48 -2.59 11.90 -36.87
CA PRO A 48 -1.25 12.14 -36.36
C PRO A 48 -1.18 12.11 -34.81
N SER A 49 -2.18 12.61 -34.11
CA SER A 49 -2.21 12.75 -32.66
C SER A 49 -2.66 11.48 -31.94
N LYS A 50 -3.55 10.70 -32.55
CA LYS A 50 -4.20 9.54 -31.94
C LYS A 50 -3.22 8.47 -31.45
N PRO A 51 -2.19 8.03 -32.21
CA PRO A 51 -1.22 7.04 -31.72
C PRO A 51 -0.40 7.53 -30.51
N VAL A 52 -0.15 8.84 -30.43
CA VAL A 52 0.58 9.44 -29.29
C VAL A 52 -0.30 9.39 -28.03
N LEU A 53 -1.58 9.77 -28.16
CA LEU A 53 -2.54 9.73 -27.05
C LEU A 53 -2.82 8.29 -26.58
N LEU A 54 -2.90 7.32 -27.51
CA LEU A 54 -3.05 5.91 -27.17
C LEU A 54 -1.88 5.39 -26.32
N ARG A 55 -0.65 5.74 -26.63
CA ARG A 55 0.51 5.42 -25.78
C ARG A 55 0.47 6.17 -24.46
N ALA A 56 0.10 7.44 -24.48
CA ALA A 56 0.03 8.24 -23.27
C ALA A 56 -0.98 7.70 -22.25
N ILE A 57 -2.15 7.17 -22.70
CA ILE A 57 -3.15 6.63 -21.77
C ILE A 57 -2.66 5.34 -21.08
N ILE A 58 -1.84 4.51 -21.73
CA ILE A 58 -1.23 3.33 -21.08
C ILE A 58 -0.31 3.79 -19.95
N ALA A 59 0.60 4.73 -20.24
CA ALA A 59 1.53 5.26 -19.25
C ALA A 59 0.80 5.94 -18.09
N MET A 60 -0.23 6.74 -18.38
CA MET A 60 -1.06 7.41 -17.37
C MET A 60 -1.86 6.42 -16.54
N SER A 61 -2.44 5.40 -17.15
CA SER A 61 -3.17 4.35 -16.45
C SER A 61 -2.31 3.63 -15.44
N TYR A 62 -1.08 3.27 -15.82
CA TYR A 62 -0.11 2.68 -14.89
C TYR A 62 0.26 3.65 -13.75
N ALA A 63 0.57 4.90 -14.07
CA ALA A 63 0.92 5.90 -13.06
C ALA A 63 -0.21 6.13 -12.04
N HIS A 64 -1.48 6.10 -12.51
CA HIS A 64 -2.64 6.17 -11.64
C HIS A 64 -2.79 4.93 -10.77
N TRP A 65 -2.60 3.74 -11.33
CA TRP A 65 -2.62 2.48 -10.58
C TRP A 65 -1.58 2.48 -9.46
N GLU A 66 -0.30 2.69 -9.82
CA GLU A 66 0.80 2.71 -8.86
C GLU A 66 0.62 3.78 -7.78
N GLY A 67 0.32 5.02 -8.19
CA GLY A 67 0.11 6.13 -7.27
C GLY A 67 -1.10 5.94 -6.37
N TYR A 68 -2.16 5.25 -6.84
CA TYR A 68 -3.34 4.94 -6.02
C TYR A 68 -3.03 3.92 -4.93
N VAL A 69 -2.40 2.80 -5.29
CA VAL A 69 -2.00 1.76 -4.35
C VAL A 69 -1.10 2.33 -3.25
N ARG A 70 -0.02 3.03 -3.63
CA ARG A 70 0.89 3.68 -2.67
C ARG A 70 0.15 4.65 -1.74
N THR A 71 -0.71 5.49 -2.30
CA THR A 71 -1.45 6.48 -1.51
C THR A 71 -2.41 5.81 -0.53
N CYS A 72 -3.19 4.81 -0.97
CA CYS A 72 -4.17 4.13 -0.12
C CYS A 72 -3.48 3.36 1.02
N ALA A 73 -2.40 2.63 0.73
CA ALA A 73 -1.66 1.90 1.76
C ALA A 73 -1.07 2.85 2.82
N ASN A 74 -0.42 3.94 2.40
CA ASN A 74 0.12 4.93 3.35
C ASN A 74 -0.98 5.58 4.20
N ARG A 75 -2.13 5.94 3.60
CA ARG A 75 -3.26 6.50 4.35
C ARG A 75 -3.90 5.52 5.32
N TYR A 76 -3.93 4.24 4.97
CA TYR A 76 -4.35 3.19 5.88
C TYR A 76 -3.47 3.15 7.14
N PHE A 77 -2.15 3.14 7.00
CA PHE A 77 -1.23 3.14 8.15
C PHE A 77 -1.27 4.46 8.95
N GLU A 78 -1.37 5.60 8.28
CA GLU A 78 -1.60 6.89 8.97
C GLU A 78 -2.88 6.84 9.82
N HIS A 79 -3.95 6.25 9.30
CA HIS A 79 -5.21 6.09 10.03
C HIS A 79 -5.05 5.19 11.27
N LEU A 80 -4.28 4.11 11.17
CA LEU A 80 -3.98 3.23 12.32
C LEU A 80 -3.09 3.96 13.35
N ALA A 81 -2.06 4.67 12.90
CA ALA A 81 -1.12 5.40 13.76
C ALA A 81 -1.81 6.49 14.59
N LEU A 82 -2.83 7.17 14.04
CA LEU A 82 -3.63 8.16 14.77
C LEU A 82 -4.35 7.59 16.00
N ARG A 83 -4.54 6.28 16.09
CA ARG A 83 -5.19 5.60 17.23
C ARG A 83 -4.27 5.48 18.44
N LYS A 84 -2.94 5.58 18.25
CA LYS A 84 -1.89 5.53 19.29
C LYS A 84 -2.04 4.34 20.24
N LYS A 85 -2.57 3.22 19.73
CA LYS A 85 -2.78 2.00 20.50
C LYS A 85 -1.46 1.24 20.70
N PRO A 86 -1.32 0.46 21.79
CA PRO A 86 -0.19 -0.44 21.95
C PRO A 86 -0.20 -1.53 20.87
N PHE A 87 0.99 -2.04 20.51
CA PHE A 87 1.11 -3.07 19.46
C PHE A 87 0.33 -4.33 19.75
N VAL A 88 0.19 -4.69 21.02
CA VAL A 88 -0.62 -5.87 21.45
C VAL A 88 -2.11 -5.77 21.11
N GLU A 89 -2.61 -4.57 20.82
CA GLU A 89 -3.99 -4.36 20.36
C GLU A 89 -4.14 -4.44 18.83
N PHE A 90 -3.04 -4.61 18.09
CA PHE A 90 -3.06 -4.76 16.63
C PHE A 90 -2.73 -6.18 16.22
N GLU A 91 -3.13 -6.58 15.00
CA GLU A 91 -2.65 -7.78 14.36
C GLU A 91 -1.11 -7.78 14.30
N ARG A 92 -0.51 -8.97 14.45
CA ARG A 92 0.94 -9.17 14.53
C ARG A 92 1.69 -8.50 13.38
N GLN A 93 1.09 -8.46 12.17
CA GLN A 93 1.71 -7.86 11.00
C GLN A 93 2.06 -6.38 11.20
N ILE A 94 1.24 -5.61 11.95
CA ILE A 94 1.54 -4.19 12.26
C ILE A 94 2.83 -4.06 13.08
N TYR A 95 3.03 -4.94 14.05
CA TYR A 95 4.28 -4.98 14.82
C TYR A 95 5.47 -5.38 13.96
N VAL A 96 5.33 -6.45 13.14
CA VAL A 96 6.37 -6.89 12.19
C VAL A 96 6.77 -5.75 11.25
N ASN A 97 5.82 -5.00 10.70
CA ASN A 97 6.08 -3.86 9.83
C ASN A 97 6.91 -2.76 10.53
N SER A 98 6.68 -2.52 11.83
CA SER A 98 7.45 -1.52 12.59
C SER A 98 8.92 -1.93 12.75
N ILE A 99 9.18 -3.24 12.81
CA ILE A 99 10.53 -3.81 12.92
C ILE A 99 11.22 -3.84 11.56
N LEU A 100 10.52 -4.20 10.48
CA LEU A 100 11.10 -4.32 9.13
C LEU A 100 11.80 -3.02 8.71
N GLY A 101 11.20 -1.85 8.93
CA GLY A 101 11.82 -0.56 8.64
C GLY A 101 13.12 -0.30 9.42
N ARG A 102 13.23 -0.85 10.63
CA ARG A 102 14.44 -0.75 11.49
C ARG A 102 15.50 -1.77 11.08
N LEU A 103 15.10 -2.98 10.68
CA LEU A 103 16.01 -3.99 10.15
C LEU A 103 16.68 -3.55 8.86
N ASP A 104 15.97 -2.85 7.97
CA ASP A 104 16.55 -2.30 6.75
C ASP A 104 17.66 -1.27 7.06
N ALA A 105 17.48 -0.45 8.09
CA ALA A 105 18.52 0.47 8.57
C ALA A 105 19.75 -0.27 9.12
N LEU A 106 19.55 -1.42 9.79
CA LEU A 106 20.63 -2.31 10.24
C LEU A 106 21.42 -2.88 9.07
N TYR A 107 20.71 -3.38 8.06
CA TYR A 107 21.34 -3.99 6.88
C TYR A 107 22.20 -3.00 6.10
N ARG A 108 21.78 -1.75 5.99
CA ARG A 108 22.54 -0.68 5.32
C ARG A 108 23.78 -0.21 6.11
N GLY A 109 24.08 -0.81 7.27
CA GLY A 109 25.33 -0.58 8.02
C GLY A 109 25.49 0.82 8.65
N ARG A 110 24.41 1.62 8.72
CA ARG A 110 24.41 3.00 9.21
C ARG A 110 24.06 3.17 10.69
N VAL A 111 24.03 2.06 11.44
CA VAL A 111 23.49 2.03 12.80
C VAL A 111 24.58 1.61 13.78
N SER A 112 24.70 2.32 14.90
CA SER A 112 25.66 2.03 15.99
C SER A 112 25.40 0.66 16.62
N LEU A 113 26.38 0.10 17.34
CA LEU A 113 26.22 -1.14 18.07
C LEU A 113 25.10 -1.04 19.13
N GLU A 114 25.03 0.09 19.82
CA GLU A 114 23.99 0.37 20.82
C GLU A 114 22.58 0.29 20.19
N GLU A 115 22.38 0.93 19.04
CA GLU A 115 21.08 0.88 18.33
C GLU A 115 20.75 -0.51 17.83
N ARG A 116 21.76 -1.30 17.40
CA ARG A 116 21.57 -2.73 17.03
C ARG A 116 21.07 -3.54 18.22
N CYS A 117 21.71 -3.40 19.37
CA CYS A 117 21.29 -4.08 20.59
C CYS A 117 19.87 -3.67 21.00
N LYS A 118 19.54 -2.38 20.90
CA LYS A 118 18.20 -1.89 21.20
C LYS A 118 17.13 -2.49 20.28
N ILE A 119 17.40 -2.57 18.97
CA ILE A 119 16.46 -3.19 18.03
C ILE A 119 16.22 -4.66 18.35
N ILE A 120 17.30 -5.42 18.71
CA ILE A 120 17.19 -6.83 19.09
C ILE A 120 16.36 -6.97 20.36
N ASN A 121 16.63 -6.14 21.39
CA ASN A 121 15.85 -6.18 22.63
C ASN A 121 14.37 -5.84 22.37
N ASP A 122 14.07 -4.81 21.58
CA ASP A 122 12.69 -4.46 21.24
C ASP A 122 11.96 -5.63 20.51
N ILE A 123 12.69 -6.44 19.72
CA ILE A 123 12.13 -7.65 19.09
C ILE A 123 11.84 -8.73 20.13
N LEU A 124 12.75 -8.92 21.08
CA LEU A 124 12.63 -9.93 22.14
C LEU A 124 11.54 -9.56 23.14
N ASP A 125 11.40 -8.28 23.48
CA ASP A 125 10.40 -7.75 24.42
C ASP A 125 8.97 -7.74 23.86
N GLY A 126 8.79 -8.13 22.58
CA GLY A 126 7.48 -8.39 21.99
C GLY A 126 6.59 -7.17 21.75
N GLY A 127 7.13 -5.95 21.78
CA GLY A 127 6.42 -4.75 21.33
C GLY A 127 5.53 -4.08 22.35
N ASP A 128 6.01 -3.82 23.55
CA ASP A 128 5.34 -3.02 24.60
C ASP A 128 5.05 -1.56 24.17
N GLY A 129 5.65 -1.16 23.04
CA GLY A 129 5.47 0.18 22.47
C GLY A 129 4.09 0.42 21.86
N ARG A 130 3.84 1.68 21.49
CA ARG A 130 2.62 2.12 20.79
C ARG A 130 2.92 2.32 19.31
N PHE A 131 1.98 1.86 18.45
CA PHE A 131 2.03 2.18 17.03
C PHE A 131 1.70 3.66 16.81
N SER A 132 2.69 4.44 16.43
CA SER A 132 2.55 5.89 16.17
C SER A 132 2.99 6.30 14.78
N TYR A 133 3.76 5.46 14.10
CA TYR A 133 4.33 5.77 12.79
C TYR A 133 4.73 4.49 12.06
N LEU A 134 4.54 4.46 10.75
CA LEU A 134 5.15 3.49 9.85
C LEU A 134 6.07 4.24 8.89
N ASN A 135 7.26 3.70 8.64
CA ASN A 135 8.14 4.24 7.61
C ASN A 135 7.43 4.16 6.23
N PRO A 136 7.17 5.30 5.55
CA PRO A 136 6.50 5.29 4.24
C PRO A 136 7.26 4.51 3.18
N ASP A 137 8.59 4.35 3.33
CA ASP A 137 9.43 3.58 2.41
C ASP A 137 9.13 2.08 2.46
N LEU A 138 8.43 1.60 3.48
CA LEU A 138 7.98 0.21 3.55
C LEU A 138 6.93 -0.09 2.46
N VAL A 139 6.11 0.90 2.10
CA VAL A 139 5.18 0.80 0.97
C VAL A 139 5.89 1.25 -0.30
N ASP A 140 6.91 0.48 -0.70
CA ASP A 140 7.68 0.77 -1.90
C ASP A 140 7.10 0.04 -3.11
N THR A 141 6.70 0.79 -4.12
CA THR A 141 6.23 0.25 -5.43
C THR A 141 7.40 -0.09 -6.35
N ARG A 142 8.65 0.17 -5.94
CA ARG A 142 9.88 -0.08 -6.71
C ARG A 142 9.85 0.54 -8.12
N SER A 143 9.01 1.56 -8.32
CA SER A 143 8.72 2.17 -9.63
C SER A 143 8.27 1.17 -10.70
N ASN A 144 7.90 -0.06 -10.29
CA ASN A 144 7.50 -1.19 -11.12
C ASN A 144 6.48 -2.05 -10.37
N LEU A 145 5.29 -1.50 -10.15
CA LEU A 145 4.21 -2.19 -9.44
C LEU A 145 3.67 -3.36 -10.28
N ASN A 146 4.38 -4.48 -10.26
CA ASN A 146 3.98 -5.77 -10.81
C ASN A 146 3.17 -6.58 -9.78
N THR A 147 2.78 -7.79 -10.16
CA THR A 147 1.98 -8.66 -9.28
C THR A 147 2.73 -9.06 -8.02
N ASP A 148 4.04 -9.27 -8.06
CA ASP A 148 4.81 -9.65 -6.87
C ASP A 148 4.95 -8.46 -5.91
N VAL A 149 5.13 -7.25 -6.43
CA VAL A 149 5.18 -6.02 -5.60
C VAL A 149 3.82 -5.70 -4.98
N ILE A 150 2.70 -5.84 -5.70
CA ILE A 150 1.37 -5.65 -5.07
C ILE A 150 1.09 -6.72 -4.01
N LYS A 151 1.58 -7.94 -4.19
CA LYS A 151 1.51 -9.01 -3.18
C LYS A 151 2.27 -8.62 -1.91
N ASP A 152 3.50 -8.10 -2.03
CA ASP A 152 4.27 -7.58 -0.89
C ASP A 152 3.49 -6.47 -0.16
N ILE A 153 2.88 -5.54 -0.90
CA ILE A 153 2.06 -4.45 -0.32
C ILE A 153 0.82 -5.02 0.38
N CYS A 154 0.15 -6.00 -0.22
CA CYS A 154 -1.00 -6.68 0.42
C CYS A 154 -0.58 -7.36 1.72
N MET A 155 0.58 -8.05 1.75
CA MET A 155 1.13 -8.66 2.95
C MET A 155 1.42 -7.61 4.03
N ILE A 156 2.04 -6.48 3.68
CA ILE A 156 2.30 -5.37 4.60
C ILE A 156 0.98 -4.81 5.16
N CYS A 157 -0.06 -4.67 4.33
CA CYS A 157 -1.39 -4.22 4.76
C CYS A 157 -2.21 -5.32 5.46
N ASP A 158 -1.71 -6.56 5.47
CA ASP A 158 -2.39 -7.75 5.97
C ASP A 158 -3.78 -7.93 5.32
N VAL A 159 -3.79 -7.93 3.98
CA VAL A 159 -4.98 -8.16 3.16
C VAL A 159 -4.70 -9.21 2.09
N ASP A 160 -5.76 -9.83 1.56
CA ASP A 160 -5.66 -10.89 0.56
C ASP A 160 -5.16 -10.37 -0.79
N SER A 161 -4.20 -11.08 -1.41
CA SER A 161 -3.61 -10.76 -2.70
C SER A 161 -4.18 -11.56 -3.88
N ASN A 162 -4.97 -12.60 -3.64
CA ASN A 162 -5.40 -13.59 -4.64
C ASN A 162 -6.02 -12.94 -5.90
N HIS A 163 -6.84 -11.91 -5.70
CA HIS A 163 -7.45 -11.21 -6.84
C HIS A 163 -6.42 -10.56 -7.77
N PHE A 164 -5.32 -10.04 -7.25
CA PHE A 164 -4.25 -9.45 -8.06
C PHE A 164 -3.44 -10.55 -8.76
N GLU A 165 -3.19 -11.66 -8.08
CA GLU A 165 -2.50 -12.83 -8.67
C GLU A 165 -3.29 -13.42 -9.84
N GLN A 166 -4.62 -13.52 -9.75
CA GLN A 166 -5.49 -13.90 -10.85
C GLN A 166 -5.46 -12.92 -12.03
N ASN A 167 -5.06 -11.69 -11.81
CA ASN A 167 -4.91 -10.65 -12.82
C ASN A 167 -3.45 -10.41 -13.25
N ARG A 168 -2.53 -11.36 -12.97
CA ARG A 168 -1.10 -11.26 -13.27
C ARG A 168 -0.79 -10.86 -14.71
N THR A 169 -1.39 -11.54 -15.67
CA THR A 169 -1.17 -11.25 -17.10
C THR A 169 -1.53 -9.81 -17.44
N PHE A 170 -2.63 -9.31 -16.89
CA PHE A 170 -3.06 -7.93 -17.11
C PHE A 170 -2.07 -6.94 -16.48
N LEU A 171 -1.70 -7.14 -15.22
CA LEU A 171 -0.83 -6.22 -14.48
C LEU A 171 0.60 -6.21 -15.04
N ASP A 172 1.18 -7.38 -15.27
CA ASP A 172 2.60 -7.51 -15.62
C ASP A 172 2.86 -7.33 -17.12
N ILE A 173 1.97 -7.86 -17.97
CA ILE A 173 2.18 -7.87 -19.44
C ILE A 173 1.43 -6.71 -20.09
N LEU A 174 0.12 -6.64 -19.91
CA LEU A 174 -0.72 -5.68 -20.67
C LEU A 174 -0.55 -4.24 -20.15
N LEU A 175 -0.18 -4.06 -18.89
CA LEU A 175 -0.02 -2.74 -18.31
C LEU A 175 1.45 -2.37 -18.10
N LEU A 176 2.18 -3.08 -17.23
CA LEU A 176 3.53 -2.70 -16.81
C LEU A 176 4.54 -2.84 -17.95
N LYS A 177 4.59 -3.99 -18.65
CA LYS A 177 5.54 -4.21 -19.75
C LYS A 177 5.34 -3.20 -20.86
N ARG A 178 4.09 -2.91 -21.25
CA ARG A 178 3.77 -1.92 -22.29
C ARG A 178 4.16 -0.50 -21.85
N ARG A 179 3.87 -0.13 -20.58
CA ARG A 179 4.32 1.16 -20.04
C ARG A 179 5.84 1.29 -20.06
N ASN A 180 6.56 0.23 -19.71
CA ASN A 180 8.02 0.25 -19.73
C ASN A 180 8.54 0.41 -21.16
N ALA A 181 8.00 -0.31 -22.13
CA ALA A 181 8.34 -0.16 -23.53
C ALA A 181 8.13 1.30 -24.01
N ILE A 182 6.98 1.89 -23.68
CA ILE A 182 6.67 3.29 -24.00
C ILE A 182 7.66 4.25 -23.32
N ALA A 183 7.97 4.04 -22.03
CA ALA A 183 8.90 4.89 -21.29
C ALA A 183 10.35 4.82 -21.82
N HIS A 184 10.74 3.70 -22.41
CA HIS A 184 12.03 3.51 -23.06
C HIS A 184 12.03 3.88 -24.55
N GLY A 185 10.99 4.56 -25.04
CA GLY A 185 10.90 5.03 -26.42
C GLY A 185 10.65 3.94 -27.45
N GLN A 186 10.26 2.74 -27.03
CA GLN A 186 9.91 1.66 -27.94
C GLN A 186 8.56 1.90 -28.60
N GLN A 187 8.40 1.38 -29.83
CA GLN A 187 7.18 1.51 -30.58
C GLN A 187 6.15 0.46 -30.11
N GLU A 188 5.07 0.92 -29.48
CA GLU A 188 3.94 0.10 -29.05
C GLU A 188 2.71 0.43 -29.88
N TYR A 189 2.14 -0.58 -30.50
CA TYR A 189 0.88 -0.47 -31.24
C TYR A 189 -0.28 -0.75 -30.30
N ILE A 190 -1.16 0.25 -30.15
CA ILE A 190 -2.31 0.20 -29.26
C ILE A 190 -3.56 0.42 -30.07
N GLN A 191 -4.51 -0.49 -29.96
CA GLN A 191 -5.78 -0.39 -30.64
C GLN A 191 -6.76 0.46 -29.81
N THR A 192 -7.62 1.21 -30.49
CA THR A 192 -8.56 2.11 -29.81
C THR A 192 -9.61 1.37 -29.00
N ASP A 193 -10.04 0.21 -29.47
CA ASP A 193 -11.06 -0.65 -28.85
C ASP A 193 -10.60 -1.29 -27.53
N GLU A 194 -9.31 -1.56 -27.37
CA GLU A 194 -8.78 -2.11 -26.10
C GLU A 194 -8.74 -1.11 -24.94
N ILE A 195 -8.82 0.19 -25.19
CA ILE A 195 -8.62 1.23 -24.17
C ILE A 195 -9.78 1.26 -23.16
N ASP A 196 -11.01 1.03 -23.61
CA ASP A 196 -12.17 1.06 -22.70
C ASP A 196 -12.07 -0.06 -21.67
N ASP A 197 -11.70 -1.27 -22.11
CA ASP A 197 -11.52 -2.43 -21.23
C ASP A 197 -10.32 -2.27 -20.30
N LEU A 198 -9.20 -1.76 -20.83
CA LEU A 198 -8.00 -1.52 -20.03
C LEU A 198 -8.28 -0.52 -18.88
N VAL A 199 -8.90 0.62 -19.19
CA VAL A 199 -9.24 1.63 -18.20
C VAL A 199 -10.26 1.12 -17.19
N ALA A 200 -11.29 0.39 -17.66
CA ALA A 200 -12.29 -0.21 -16.77
C ALA A 200 -11.65 -1.21 -15.80
N LYS A 201 -10.74 -2.05 -16.31
CA LYS A 201 -10.03 -3.04 -15.49
C LYS A 201 -9.15 -2.40 -14.42
N ILE A 202 -8.41 -1.34 -14.77
CA ILE A 202 -7.57 -0.61 -13.80
C ILE A 202 -8.43 0.04 -12.70
N LEU A 203 -9.51 0.69 -13.08
CA LEU A 203 -10.43 1.30 -12.10
C LEU A 203 -11.09 0.25 -11.19
N SER A 204 -11.38 -0.94 -11.73
CA SER A 204 -11.86 -2.08 -10.96
C SER A 204 -10.82 -2.55 -9.93
N LEU A 205 -9.55 -2.72 -10.33
CA LEU A 205 -8.46 -3.14 -9.44
C LEU A 205 -8.19 -2.10 -8.35
N MET A 206 -8.23 -0.79 -8.68
CA MET A 206 -8.15 0.28 -7.68
C MET A 206 -9.31 0.20 -6.68
N GLY A 207 -10.55 -0.01 -7.17
CA GLY A 207 -11.73 -0.17 -6.33
C GLY A 207 -11.63 -1.39 -5.43
N PHE A 208 -11.10 -2.50 -5.94
CA PHE A 208 -10.89 -3.72 -5.17
C PHE A 208 -9.87 -3.49 -4.03
N PHE A 209 -8.70 -2.92 -4.32
CA PHE A 209 -7.70 -2.61 -3.30
C PHE A 209 -8.26 -1.67 -2.21
N ARG A 210 -8.99 -0.63 -2.62
CA ARG A 210 -9.70 0.24 -1.68
C ARG A 210 -10.62 -0.55 -0.76
N ASN A 211 -11.48 -1.40 -1.34
CA ASN A 211 -12.47 -2.17 -0.57
C ASN A 211 -11.80 -3.10 0.44
N LEU A 212 -10.65 -3.71 0.12
CA LEU A 212 -9.88 -4.52 1.06
C LEU A 212 -9.49 -3.71 2.30
N LEU A 213 -8.93 -2.52 2.12
CA LEU A 213 -8.50 -1.65 3.22
C LEU A 213 -9.68 -1.07 4.00
N GLU A 214 -10.76 -0.65 3.32
CA GLU A 214 -11.98 -0.14 3.96
C GLU A 214 -12.65 -1.22 4.81
N ASN A 215 -12.80 -2.44 4.27
CA ASN A 215 -13.36 -3.57 5.00
C ASN A 215 -12.53 -3.89 6.24
N LYS A 216 -11.20 -3.91 6.13
CA LYS A 216 -10.31 -4.15 7.26
C LYS A 216 -10.48 -3.11 8.37
N VAL A 217 -10.67 -1.84 8.01
CA VAL A 217 -10.93 -0.76 8.98
C VAL A 217 -12.35 -0.87 9.56
N TYR A 218 -13.36 -1.12 8.73
CA TYR A 218 -14.74 -1.22 9.15
C TYR A 218 -14.98 -2.37 10.12
N THR A 219 -14.45 -3.55 9.80
CA THR A 219 -14.58 -4.76 10.65
C THR A 219 -13.59 -4.74 11.83
N LYS A 220 -12.69 -3.76 11.91
CA LYS A 220 -11.57 -3.70 12.86
C LYS A 220 -10.68 -4.95 12.82
N ALA A 221 -10.58 -5.60 11.66
CA ALA A 221 -9.74 -6.78 11.47
C ALA A 221 -8.23 -6.49 11.56
N TYR A 222 -7.84 -5.25 11.77
CA TYR A 222 -6.49 -4.85 12.17
C TYR A 222 -6.24 -4.98 13.67
N ALA A 223 -7.28 -5.23 14.49
CA ALA A 223 -7.15 -5.38 15.92
C ALA A 223 -6.86 -6.84 16.29
N ALA A 224 -5.93 -7.05 17.22
CA ALA A 224 -5.57 -8.39 17.68
C ALA A 224 -6.81 -9.17 18.15
N ASN A 225 -6.90 -10.40 17.67
CA ASN A 225 -7.94 -11.32 18.12
C ASN A 225 -7.51 -11.84 19.52
N ASN A 226 -8.07 -11.26 20.57
CA ASN A 226 -7.69 -11.50 21.97
C ASN A 226 -7.71 -12.98 22.43
N SER A 227 -8.25 -13.90 21.62
CA SER A 227 -8.24 -15.33 21.93
C SER A 227 -6.84 -15.96 21.83
N LEU A 228 -5.99 -15.53 20.88
CA LEU A 228 -4.64 -16.09 20.67
C LEU A 228 -3.60 -15.47 21.61
N VAL A 229 -3.73 -14.17 21.92
CA VAL A 229 -2.78 -13.47 22.81
C VAL A 229 -2.86 -14.00 24.24
N ARG A 230 -4.07 -14.35 24.73
CA ARG A 230 -4.26 -14.95 26.05
C ARG A 230 -3.59 -16.32 26.18
N THR A 231 -3.54 -17.12 25.11
CA THR A 231 -2.92 -18.45 25.13
C THR A 231 -1.40 -18.35 25.19
N LEU A 232 -0.77 -17.38 24.53
CA LEU A 232 0.69 -17.20 24.53
C LEU A 232 1.22 -16.56 25.82
N VAL A 233 0.50 -15.59 26.39
CA VAL A 233 0.87 -14.95 27.66
C VAL A 233 0.61 -15.92 28.83
N GLY A 234 -0.44 -16.74 28.78
CA GLY A 234 -0.73 -17.77 29.79
C GLY A 234 0.31 -18.91 29.81
N ALA A 235 0.89 -19.24 28.66
CA ALA A 235 1.94 -20.28 28.58
C ALA A 235 3.31 -19.82 29.11
N ALA A 236 3.59 -18.51 29.07
CA ALA A 236 4.83 -17.92 29.57
C ALA A 236 4.82 -17.71 31.11
N GLN A 237 3.66 -17.82 31.76
CA GLN A 237 3.48 -17.63 33.21
C GLN A 237 3.22 -18.93 33.98
N ALA A 238 3.38 -20.10 33.37
CA ALA A 238 3.32 -21.34 34.10
C ALA A 238 4.53 -21.42 35.07
N PRO A 239 4.32 -21.58 36.39
CA PRO A 239 5.42 -21.72 37.33
C PRO A 239 6.21 -22.99 36.99
N CYS A 240 7.54 -22.87 36.93
CA CYS A 240 8.41 -24.04 36.91
C CYS A 240 8.21 -24.82 38.21
N ASP A 241 7.64 -26.02 38.14
CA ASP A 241 7.61 -26.91 39.25
C ASP A 241 9.06 -27.23 39.68
N PRO A 242 9.39 -27.16 40.99
CA PRO A 242 10.73 -27.48 41.45
C PRO A 242 10.99 -28.99 41.22
N ILE A 243 12.10 -29.26 40.54
CA ILE A 243 12.59 -30.62 40.32
C ILE A 243 12.84 -31.25 41.72
N ALA A 244 12.03 -32.25 42.07
CA ALA A 244 12.26 -33.07 43.24
C ALA A 244 13.54 -33.86 43.00
N HIS A 245 14.54 -33.63 43.84
CA HIS A 245 15.72 -34.51 43.96
C HIS A 245 15.36 -35.62 44.92
N ASP A 246 15.25 -36.83 44.41
CA ASP A 246 15.47 -38.09 45.15
C ASP A 246 16.84 -38.68 44.78
#